data_a3c93b6eb49ee0ab35e91e2e7fa1c39c
#
_entry.id   a3c93b6eb49ee0ab35e91e2e7fa1c39c
#
_cell.length_a   1.000
_cell.length_b   1.000
_cell.length_c   1.000
_cell.angle_alpha   90.00
_cell.angle_beta   90.00
_cell.angle_gamma   90.00
#
_symmetry.space_group_name_H-M   'P 1'
#
loop_
_entity.id
_entity.type
_entity.pdbx_description
1 polymer ?
#
loop_
_entity_poly.entity_id
_entity_poly.type
_entity_poly.pdbx_seq_one_letter_code
_entity_poly.pdbx_strand_id
1 'polypeptide(L)'
;PITPLAIREFRARGPQGRGRISLSKNPAVSLQYAGELIAAFIERAGGSVRGKITTGSVPEELKPAYVHKSRPLSEILVQLLIASNNYIANQVFLEIGGTLGGPVSLEKSLKVANTMLAANGLAEDIHLEEGSGISRGNRFTARGLAKVLDLFAPHAELLHGHDGGLNKTGTMSGVSTLAGYADTSKHGRVRFVISLKSNG
;
A
#
# COMPACT_ATOMS: atom_id res chain seq x y z
N PRO A 1 -6.15 -14.83 7.48
CA PRO A 1 -5.96 -15.95 6.57
C PRO A 1 -7.10 -16.02 5.56
N ILE A 2 -6.74 -16.22 4.30
CA ILE A 2 -7.71 -16.43 3.24
C ILE A 2 -8.29 -17.82 3.48
N THR A 3 -9.58 -17.87 3.70
CA THR A 3 -10.29 -19.13 3.95
C THR A 3 -11.01 -19.58 2.68
N PRO A 4 -11.24 -20.88 2.48
CA PRO A 4 -12.12 -21.38 1.42
C PRO A 4 -13.51 -20.70 1.42
N LEU A 5 -13.99 -20.30 2.61
CA LEU A 5 -15.21 -19.52 2.75
C LEU A 5 -15.12 -18.16 2.02
N ALA A 6 -13.99 -17.46 2.13
CA ALA A 6 -13.80 -16.18 1.48
C ALA A 6 -13.89 -16.26 -0.05
N ILE A 7 -13.34 -17.31 -0.65
CA ILE A 7 -13.44 -17.56 -2.10
C ILE A 7 -14.87 -17.92 -2.48
N ARG A 8 -15.53 -18.77 -1.69
CA ARG A 8 -16.92 -19.16 -1.91
C ARG A 8 -17.86 -17.96 -1.86
N GLU A 9 -17.68 -17.05 -0.91
CA GLU A 9 -18.47 -15.81 -0.82
C GLU A 9 -18.21 -14.88 -2.02
N PHE A 10 -16.96 -14.80 -2.49
CA PHE A 10 -16.63 -14.03 -3.69
C PHE A 10 -17.30 -14.62 -4.92
N ARG A 11 -17.27 -15.94 -5.11
CA ARG A 11 -17.96 -16.62 -6.21
C ARG A 11 -19.47 -16.38 -6.17
N ALA A 12 -20.09 -16.38 -4.98
CA ALA A 12 -21.51 -16.18 -4.81
C ALA A 12 -21.96 -14.71 -5.00
N ARG A 13 -21.21 -13.76 -4.43
CA ARG A 13 -21.64 -12.35 -4.31
C ARG A 13 -20.83 -11.37 -5.16
N GLY A 14 -19.69 -11.78 -5.70
CA GLY A 14 -18.74 -10.92 -6.42
C GLY A 14 -17.93 -9.99 -5.52
N PRO A 15 -17.15 -9.08 -6.10
CA PRO A 15 -16.23 -8.22 -5.33
C PRO A 15 -16.94 -7.24 -4.41
N GLN A 16 -18.17 -6.84 -4.71
CA GLN A 16 -18.92 -5.83 -3.95
C GLN A 16 -19.40 -6.29 -2.58
N GLY A 17 -19.45 -7.61 -2.34
CA GLY A 17 -19.89 -8.18 -1.07
C GLY A 17 -18.79 -8.33 -0.02
N ARG A 18 -17.59 -7.76 -0.24
CA ARG A 18 -16.45 -8.02 0.61
C ARG A 18 -15.95 -6.80 1.33
N GLY A 19 -15.76 -6.99 2.61
CA GLY A 19 -14.93 -6.15 3.43
C GLY A 19 -13.43 -6.43 3.25
N ARG A 20 -12.62 -5.95 4.17
CA ARG A 20 -11.18 -6.25 4.26
C ARG A 20 -10.93 -7.74 4.43
N ILE A 21 -9.96 -8.27 3.69
CA ILE A 21 -9.41 -9.60 3.92
C ILE A 21 -7.94 -9.49 4.30
N SER A 22 -7.51 -10.33 5.23
CA SER A 22 -6.09 -10.46 5.56
C SER A 22 -5.49 -11.54 4.66
N LEU A 23 -4.46 -11.15 3.91
CA LEU A 23 -3.67 -12.11 3.13
C LEU A 23 -2.85 -12.99 4.06
N SER A 24 -2.61 -14.23 3.65
CA SER A 24 -1.73 -15.14 4.36
C SER A 24 -0.29 -14.61 4.35
N LYS A 25 0.44 -14.82 5.45
CA LYS A 25 1.88 -14.60 5.48
C LYS A 25 2.66 -15.64 4.64
N ASN A 26 2.02 -16.76 4.28
CA ASN A 26 2.60 -17.75 3.39
C ASN A 26 2.38 -17.33 1.94
N PRO A 27 3.46 -17.06 1.16
CA PRO A 27 3.35 -16.61 -0.23
C PRO A 27 2.60 -17.61 -1.13
N ALA A 28 2.80 -18.91 -0.93
CA ALA A 28 2.12 -19.93 -1.72
C ALA A 28 0.60 -19.89 -1.56
N VAL A 29 0.12 -19.63 -0.33
CA VAL A 29 -1.32 -19.48 -0.06
C VAL A 29 -1.87 -18.20 -0.72
N SER A 30 -1.11 -17.13 -0.72
CA SER A 30 -1.51 -15.85 -1.35
C SER A 30 -1.54 -15.98 -2.87
N LEU A 31 -0.58 -16.66 -3.47
CA LEU A 31 -0.54 -16.97 -4.92
C LEU A 31 -1.70 -17.87 -5.33
N GLN A 32 -1.95 -18.95 -4.57
CA GLN A 32 -3.08 -19.84 -4.80
C GLN A 32 -4.41 -19.06 -4.79
N TYR A 33 -4.58 -18.18 -3.81
CA TYR A 33 -5.78 -17.33 -3.73
C TYR A 33 -5.91 -16.40 -4.94
N ALA A 34 -4.82 -15.79 -5.41
CA ALA A 34 -4.85 -14.94 -6.59
C ALA A 34 -5.31 -15.72 -7.83
N GLY A 35 -4.79 -16.93 -8.02
CA GLY A 35 -5.21 -17.82 -9.11
C GLY A 35 -6.70 -18.18 -9.03
N GLU A 36 -7.17 -18.56 -7.85
CA GLU A 36 -8.59 -18.90 -7.64
C GLU A 36 -9.52 -17.68 -7.80
N LEU A 37 -9.05 -16.49 -7.45
CA LEU A 37 -9.78 -15.25 -7.67
C LEU A 37 -9.92 -14.95 -9.17
N ILE A 38 -8.84 -15.12 -9.95
CA ILE A 38 -8.87 -14.98 -11.42
C ILE A 38 -9.84 -16.00 -12.04
N ALA A 39 -9.79 -17.25 -11.59
CA ALA A 39 -10.73 -18.28 -12.06
C ALA A 39 -12.18 -17.89 -11.78
N ALA A 40 -12.47 -17.37 -10.58
CA ALA A 40 -13.80 -16.90 -10.22
C ALA A 40 -14.26 -15.71 -11.07
N PHE A 41 -13.37 -14.80 -11.49
CA PHE A 41 -13.70 -13.74 -12.45
C PHE A 41 -14.03 -14.28 -13.82
N ILE A 42 -13.25 -15.26 -14.32
CA ILE A 42 -13.52 -15.93 -15.62
C ILE A 42 -14.89 -16.60 -15.59
N GLU A 43 -15.19 -17.38 -14.55
CA GLU A 43 -16.48 -18.06 -14.38
C GLU A 43 -17.66 -17.07 -14.34
N ARG A 44 -17.52 -15.95 -13.63
CA ARG A 44 -18.54 -14.89 -13.58
C ARG A 44 -18.76 -14.20 -14.92
N ALA A 45 -17.72 -14.15 -15.76
CA ALA A 45 -17.82 -13.62 -17.13
C ALA A 45 -18.40 -14.63 -18.14
N GLY A 46 -18.84 -15.82 -17.68
CA GLY A 46 -19.42 -16.87 -18.52
C GLY A 46 -18.39 -17.83 -19.10
N GLY A 47 -17.11 -17.70 -18.71
CA GLY A 47 -16.08 -18.65 -19.09
C GLY A 47 -16.02 -19.88 -18.18
N SER A 48 -15.09 -20.78 -18.44
CA SER A 48 -14.84 -21.95 -17.60
C SER A 48 -13.34 -22.17 -17.37
N VAL A 49 -12.99 -22.58 -16.18
CA VAL A 49 -11.61 -22.98 -15.83
C VAL A 49 -11.60 -24.49 -15.59
N ARG A 50 -10.80 -25.22 -16.36
CA ARG A 50 -10.66 -26.68 -16.24
C ARG A 50 -9.36 -27.00 -15.53
N GLY A 51 -9.40 -28.01 -14.67
CA GLY A 51 -8.21 -28.51 -13.93
C GLY A 51 -8.01 -27.77 -12.58
N LYS A 52 -6.85 -28.05 -12.00
CA LYS A 52 -6.47 -27.47 -10.68
C LYS A 52 -5.63 -26.22 -10.90
N ILE A 53 -5.85 -25.23 -10.04
CA ILE A 53 -4.98 -24.06 -9.95
C ILE A 53 -3.76 -24.45 -9.12
N THR A 54 -2.58 -24.25 -9.68
CA THR A 54 -1.30 -24.59 -9.06
C THR A 54 -0.36 -23.40 -9.14
N THR A 55 0.61 -23.35 -8.24
CA THR A 55 1.70 -22.37 -8.30
C THR A 55 2.85 -22.91 -9.13
N GLY A 56 3.56 -22.04 -9.83
CA GLY A 56 4.72 -22.41 -10.67
C GLY A 56 5.47 -21.17 -11.12
N SER A 57 6.57 -21.39 -11.83
CA SER A 57 7.33 -20.33 -12.51
C SER A 57 6.87 -20.21 -13.95
N VAL A 58 6.79 -18.99 -14.45
CA VAL A 58 6.53 -18.74 -15.88
C VAL A 58 7.85 -18.89 -16.63
N PRO A 59 7.93 -19.73 -17.68
CA PRO A 59 9.10 -19.82 -18.54
C PRO A 59 9.43 -18.46 -19.18
N GLU A 60 10.72 -18.11 -19.28
CA GLU A 60 11.15 -16.78 -19.78
C GLU A 60 10.76 -16.56 -21.25
N GLU A 61 10.70 -17.62 -22.04
CA GLU A 61 10.35 -17.59 -23.46
C GLU A 61 8.86 -17.34 -23.73
N LEU A 62 8.00 -17.45 -22.73
CA LEU A 62 6.56 -17.25 -22.92
C LEU A 62 6.22 -15.77 -23.08
N LYS A 63 5.53 -15.49 -24.19
CA LYS A 63 4.96 -14.17 -24.41
C LYS A 63 3.65 -14.01 -23.64
N PRO A 64 3.37 -12.81 -23.08
CA PRO A 64 2.08 -12.53 -22.47
C PRO A 64 0.94 -12.76 -23.47
N ALA A 65 -0.04 -13.59 -23.10
CA ALA A 65 -1.27 -13.75 -23.89
C ALA A 65 -2.19 -12.51 -23.77
N TYR A 66 -2.14 -11.84 -22.64
CA TYR A 66 -2.89 -10.63 -22.37
C TYR A 66 -2.15 -9.75 -21.36
N VAL A 67 -2.19 -8.45 -21.58
CA VAL A 67 -1.63 -7.44 -20.65
C VAL A 67 -2.76 -6.57 -20.15
N HIS A 68 -3.09 -6.70 -18.87
CA HIS A 68 -4.03 -5.81 -18.19
C HIS A 68 -3.32 -4.56 -17.68
N LYS A 69 -3.75 -3.40 -18.16
CA LYS A 69 -3.28 -2.12 -17.60
C LYS A 69 -4.13 -1.75 -16.42
N SER A 70 -3.48 -1.52 -15.28
CA SER A 70 -4.15 -1.03 -14.08
C SER A 70 -4.57 0.44 -14.21
N ARG A 71 -5.21 0.97 -13.19
CA ARG A 71 -5.50 2.41 -13.09
C ARG A 71 -4.19 3.22 -12.99
N PRO A 72 -4.21 4.51 -13.31
CA PRO A 72 -3.09 5.42 -13.07
C PRO A 72 -2.63 5.36 -11.61
N LEU A 73 -1.32 5.53 -11.38
CA LEU A 73 -0.74 5.46 -10.03
C LEU A 73 -1.39 6.45 -9.07
N SER A 74 -1.74 7.65 -9.53
CA SER A 74 -2.43 8.66 -8.72
C SER A 74 -3.76 8.14 -8.15
N GLU A 75 -4.57 7.45 -8.95
CA GLU A 75 -5.82 6.87 -8.48
C GLU A 75 -5.59 5.72 -7.48
N ILE A 76 -4.55 4.91 -7.71
CA ILE A 76 -4.14 3.86 -6.77
C ILE A 76 -3.72 4.46 -5.44
N LEU A 77 -2.94 5.55 -5.46
CA LEU A 77 -2.48 6.25 -4.26
C LEU A 77 -3.65 6.87 -3.48
N VAL A 78 -4.62 7.48 -4.15
CA VAL A 78 -5.83 7.98 -3.48
C VAL A 78 -6.56 6.86 -2.74
N GLN A 79 -6.80 5.73 -3.41
CA GLN A 79 -7.49 4.59 -2.79
C GLN A 79 -6.67 3.97 -1.65
N LEU A 80 -5.36 3.87 -1.80
CA LEU A 80 -4.44 3.44 -0.77
C LEU A 80 -4.54 4.32 0.47
N LEU A 81 -4.51 5.65 0.29
CA LEU A 81 -4.51 6.62 1.40
C LEU A 81 -5.86 6.64 2.11
N ILE A 82 -6.98 6.62 1.38
CA ILE A 82 -8.33 6.55 1.96
C ILE A 82 -8.52 5.26 2.77
N ALA A 83 -8.20 4.11 2.17
CA ALA A 83 -8.44 2.81 2.80
C ALA A 83 -7.36 2.41 3.80
N SER A 84 -6.24 3.14 3.89
CA SER A 84 -5.03 2.72 4.64
C SER A 84 -4.65 1.27 4.32
N ASN A 85 -4.51 0.96 3.02
CA ASN A 85 -4.28 -0.40 2.55
C ASN A 85 -2.80 -0.77 2.60
N ASN A 86 -2.41 -1.52 3.62
CA ASN A 86 -1.02 -1.91 3.86
C ASN A 86 -0.41 -2.78 2.75
N TYR A 87 -1.23 -3.62 2.11
CA TYR A 87 -0.76 -4.44 0.99
C TYR A 87 -0.37 -3.57 -0.20
N ILE A 88 -1.25 -2.65 -0.61
CA ILE A 88 -0.94 -1.73 -1.72
C ILE A 88 0.25 -0.85 -1.36
N ALA A 89 0.36 -0.36 -0.11
CA ALA A 89 1.49 0.44 0.35
C ALA A 89 2.82 -0.29 0.15
N ASN A 90 2.89 -1.56 0.56
CA ASN A 90 4.08 -2.38 0.39
C ASN A 90 4.36 -2.70 -1.09
N GLN A 91 3.33 -2.94 -1.92
CA GLN A 91 3.55 -3.15 -3.36
C GLN A 91 4.11 -1.89 -4.03
N VAL A 92 3.52 -0.71 -3.78
CA VAL A 92 4.04 0.56 -4.30
C VAL A 92 5.47 0.82 -3.80
N PHE A 93 5.76 0.49 -2.54
CA PHE A 93 7.11 0.60 -1.99
C PHE A 93 8.10 -0.35 -2.68
N LEU A 94 7.69 -1.58 -3.01
CA LEU A 94 8.53 -2.52 -3.75
C LEU A 94 8.84 -2.03 -5.17
N GLU A 95 7.89 -1.39 -5.84
CA GLU A 95 8.09 -0.85 -7.20
C GLU A 95 9.18 0.24 -7.25
N ILE A 96 9.39 0.99 -6.16
CA ILE A 96 10.49 1.96 -6.08
C ILE A 96 11.84 1.28 -6.30
N GLY A 97 12.02 0.06 -5.77
CA GLY A 97 13.23 -0.74 -5.96
C GLY A 97 13.49 -1.14 -7.42
N GLY A 98 12.44 -1.19 -8.25
CA GLY A 98 12.54 -1.47 -9.69
C GLY A 98 13.35 -0.44 -10.46
N THR A 99 13.48 0.79 -9.96
CA THR A 99 14.30 1.85 -10.56
C THR A 99 15.79 1.49 -10.62
N LEU A 100 16.24 0.53 -9.81
CA LEU A 100 17.61 0.00 -9.83
C LEU A 100 17.82 -1.13 -10.85
N GLY A 101 16.78 -1.46 -11.63
CA GLY A 101 16.79 -2.54 -12.61
C GLY A 101 16.69 -3.94 -12.01
N GLY A 102 16.34 -4.94 -12.86
CA GLY A 102 16.13 -6.32 -12.46
C GLY A 102 14.95 -6.54 -11.51
N PRO A 103 14.81 -7.72 -10.89
CA PRO A 103 13.70 -8.03 -10.02
C PRO A 103 13.59 -7.06 -8.83
N VAL A 104 12.36 -6.68 -8.49
CA VAL A 104 12.09 -5.84 -7.30
C VAL A 104 12.36 -6.62 -6.02
N SER A 105 12.87 -5.93 -5.00
CA SER A 105 13.09 -6.50 -3.68
C SER A 105 12.97 -5.42 -2.60
N LEU A 106 12.65 -5.84 -1.39
CA LEU A 106 12.58 -4.93 -0.24
C LEU A 106 13.91 -4.21 0.00
N GLU A 107 15.04 -4.91 -0.14
CA GLU A 107 16.38 -4.36 0.01
C GLU A 107 16.64 -3.21 -0.97
N LYS A 108 16.31 -3.41 -2.26
CA LYS A 108 16.43 -2.37 -3.30
C LYS A 108 15.55 -1.16 -2.98
N SER A 109 14.30 -1.41 -2.55
CA SER A 109 13.37 -0.35 -2.19
C SER A 109 13.85 0.47 -1.01
N LEU A 110 14.37 -0.19 0.03
CA LEU A 110 14.98 0.48 1.18
C LEU A 110 16.21 1.28 0.77
N LYS A 111 17.05 0.75 -0.13
CA LYS A 111 18.22 1.49 -0.65
C LYS A 111 17.79 2.78 -1.35
N VAL A 112 16.81 2.72 -2.24
CA VAL A 112 16.28 3.91 -2.93
C VAL A 112 15.67 4.90 -1.94
N ALA A 113 14.82 4.42 -1.04
CA ALA A 113 14.16 5.25 -0.04
C ALA A 113 15.19 5.94 0.88
N ASN A 114 16.18 5.21 1.39
CA ASN A 114 17.23 5.78 2.24
C ASN A 114 18.09 6.81 1.49
N THR A 115 18.39 6.58 0.21
CA THR A 115 19.07 7.57 -0.64
C THR A 115 18.26 8.86 -0.75
N MET A 116 16.95 8.73 -0.97
CA MET A 116 16.03 9.88 -1.05
C MET A 116 15.93 10.60 0.30
N LEU A 117 15.82 9.87 1.40
CA LEU A 117 15.78 10.43 2.75
C LEU A 117 17.07 11.23 3.05
N ALA A 118 18.24 10.67 2.73
CA ALA A 118 19.53 11.34 2.92
C ALA A 118 19.65 12.60 2.07
N ALA A 119 19.28 12.54 0.80
CA ALA A 119 19.30 13.69 -0.12
C ALA A 119 18.39 14.86 0.34
N ASN A 120 17.36 14.56 1.14
CA ASN A 120 16.44 15.56 1.69
C ASN A 120 16.72 15.90 3.18
N GLY A 121 17.83 15.44 3.73
CA GLY A 121 18.21 15.70 5.14
C GLY A 121 17.26 15.07 6.15
N LEU A 122 16.71 13.89 5.82
CA LEU A 122 15.72 13.14 6.62
C LEU A 122 16.29 11.86 7.24
N ALA A 123 17.55 11.51 6.96
CA ALA A 123 18.14 10.24 7.40
C ALA A 123 18.15 10.05 8.93
N GLU A 124 18.32 11.13 9.69
CA GLU A 124 18.30 11.10 11.16
C GLU A 124 16.87 11.12 11.74
N ASP A 125 15.90 11.57 10.96
CA ASP A 125 14.53 11.76 11.40
C ASP A 125 13.63 10.55 11.06
N ILE A 126 14.02 9.74 10.08
CA ILE A 126 13.17 8.65 9.53
C ILE A 126 14.01 7.38 9.33
N HIS A 127 13.51 6.29 9.88
CA HIS A 127 14.01 4.94 9.64
C HIS A 127 12.88 4.06 9.11
N LEU A 128 13.12 3.38 8.00
CA LEU A 128 12.14 2.52 7.32
C LEU A 128 12.61 1.06 7.34
N GLU A 129 11.68 0.15 7.62
CA GLU A 129 11.83 -1.30 7.43
C GLU A 129 10.92 -1.83 6.32
N GLU A 130 9.83 -1.13 6.03
CA GLU A 130 8.86 -1.49 4.97
C GLU A 130 7.93 -0.30 4.65
N GLY A 131 7.07 -0.44 3.63
CA GLY A 131 6.29 0.67 3.10
C GLY A 131 4.92 0.91 3.74
N SER A 132 4.41 0.00 4.58
CA SER A 132 3.04 0.12 5.12
C SER A 132 2.93 0.81 6.47
N GLY A 133 4.03 0.90 7.20
CA GLY A 133 4.05 1.44 8.56
C GLY A 133 3.59 0.46 9.65
N ILE A 134 3.38 -0.83 9.33
CA ILE A 134 3.03 -1.84 10.35
C ILE A 134 4.23 -2.24 11.19
N SER A 135 5.42 -2.28 10.59
CA SER A 135 6.60 -2.66 11.36
C SER A 135 6.87 -1.69 12.49
N ARG A 136 7.12 -2.25 13.68
CA ARG A 136 7.53 -1.48 14.86
C ARG A 136 8.94 -0.90 14.74
N GLY A 137 9.72 -1.35 13.76
CA GLY A 137 11.02 -0.80 13.42
C GLY A 137 10.94 0.48 12.59
N ASN A 138 9.83 0.73 11.88
CA ASN A 138 9.60 2.03 11.26
C ASN A 138 9.54 3.11 12.33
N ARG A 139 10.37 4.12 12.22
CA ARG A 139 10.46 5.23 13.18
C ARG A 139 10.54 6.55 12.45
N PHE A 140 9.90 7.56 13.00
CA PHE A 140 9.99 8.93 12.51
C PHE A 140 9.78 9.93 13.64
N THR A 141 10.44 11.08 13.52
CA THR A 141 10.17 12.23 14.37
C THR A 141 9.03 13.06 13.79
N ALA A 142 8.35 13.83 14.64
CA ALA A 142 7.33 14.77 14.16
C ALA A 142 7.93 15.81 13.19
N ARG A 143 9.17 16.22 13.42
CA ARG A 143 9.93 17.11 12.53
C ARG A 143 10.17 16.47 11.16
N GLY A 144 10.62 15.21 11.14
CA GLY A 144 10.84 14.46 9.90
C GLY A 144 9.55 14.32 9.10
N LEU A 145 8.45 13.97 9.77
CA LEU A 145 7.16 13.85 9.09
C LEU A 145 6.65 15.20 8.57
N ALA A 146 6.91 16.31 9.29
CA ALA A 146 6.60 17.65 8.78
C ALA A 146 7.41 18.00 7.52
N LYS A 147 8.69 17.62 7.45
CA LYS A 147 9.50 17.78 6.22
C LYS A 147 8.99 16.89 5.08
N VAL A 148 8.52 15.67 5.37
CA VAL A 148 7.86 14.83 4.36
C VAL A 148 6.62 15.53 3.79
N LEU A 149 5.83 16.19 4.64
CA LEU A 149 4.68 16.99 4.17
C LEU A 149 5.13 18.16 3.28
N ASP A 150 6.27 18.81 3.54
CA ASP A 150 6.80 19.83 2.61
C ASP A 150 7.08 19.25 1.22
N LEU A 151 7.72 18.09 1.16
CA LEU A 151 7.99 17.39 -0.10
C LEU A 151 6.70 16.90 -0.78
N PHE A 152 5.70 16.54 0.00
CA PHE A 152 4.42 16.03 -0.47
C PHE A 152 3.43 17.15 -0.86
N ALA A 153 3.72 18.41 -0.53
CA ALA A 153 2.82 19.53 -0.77
C ALA A 153 2.27 19.63 -2.22
N PRO A 154 3.05 19.37 -3.28
CA PRO A 154 2.53 19.32 -4.66
C PRO A 154 1.48 18.24 -4.91
N HIS A 155 1.36 17.27 -4.01
CA HIS A 155 0.45 16.12 -4.09
C HIS A 155 -0.55 16.11 -2.92
N ALA A 156 -0.72 17.21 -2.21
CA ALA A 156 -1.57 17.32 -1.03
C ALA A 156 -3.01 16.84 -1.29
N GLU A 157 -3.51 17.07 -2.50
CA GLU A 157 -4.88 16.68 -2.91
C GLU A 157 -5.09 15.15 -3.00
N LEU A 158 -4.03 14.35 -2.91
CA LEU A 158 -4.16 12.90 -2.76
C LEU A 158 -4.61 12.49 -1.36
N LEU A 159 -4.47 13.37 -0.36
CA LEU A 159 -4.95 13.13 1.01
C LEU A 159 -6.45 13.41 1.10
N HIS A 160 -7.18 12.45 1.65
CA HIS A 160 -8.61 12.54 1.87
C HIS A 160 -8.89 12.07 3.31
N GLY A 161 -8.89 12.99 4.26
CA GLY A 161 -9.26 12.69 5.65
C GLY A 161 -10.76 12.40 5.79
N HIS A 162 -11.11 11.68 6.83
CA HIS A 162 -12.51 11.35 7.13
C HIS A 162 -13.36 12.58 7.49
N ASP A 163 -12.72 13.67 7.88
CA ASP A 163 -13.31 14.97 8.19
C ASP A 163 -13.39 15.91 6.98
N GLY A 164 -13.03 15.42 5.79
CA GLY A 164 -12.93 16.20 4.56
C GLY A 164 -11.66 17.04 4.46
N GLY A 165 -10.75 16.95 5.43
CA GLY A 165 -9.46 17.65 5.43
C GLY A 165 -8.39 16.90 4.62
N LEU A 166 -7.31 17.61 4.27
CA LEU A 166 -6.15 17.03 3.60
C LEU A 166 -5.21 16.39 4.63
N ASN A 167 -5.62 15.26 5.19
CA ASN A 167 -4.87 14.60 6.25
C ASN A 167 -4.87 13.07 6.14
N LYS A 168 -3.96 12.45 6.87
CA LYS A 168 -3.86 11.00 7.01
C LYS A 168 -3.69 10.61 8.47
N THR A 169 -4.52 9.67 8.90
CA THR A 169 -4.40 9.03 10.20
C THR A 169 -3.46 7.82 10.14
N GLY A 170 -2.75 7.58 11.23
CA GLY A 170 -2.03 6.34 11.49
C GLY A 170 -2.40 5.82 12.87
N THR A 171 -2.81 4.55 12.98
CA THR A 171 -3.21 3.97 14.25
C THR A 171 -2.64 2.59 14.41
N MET A 172 -1.89 2.39 15.49
CA MET A 172 -1.42 1.09 15.97
C MET A 172 -1.63 1.02 17.48
N SER A 173 -1.57 -0.18 18.07
CA SER A 173 -1.61 -0.32 19.53
C SER A 173 -0.56 0.59 20.19
N GLY A 174 -0.99 1.51 21.04
CA GLY A 174 -0.15 2.45 21.75
C GLY A 174 0.39 3.64 20.92
N VAL A 175 -0.01 3.78 19.66
CA VAL A 175 0.42 4.91 18.82
C VAL A 175 -0.74 5.41 17.98
N SER A 176 -0.99 6.72 18.01
CA SER A 176 -1.93 7.40 17.13
C SER A 176 -1.25 8.62 16.51
N THR A 177 -1.36 8.76 15.20
CA THR A 177 -0.81 9.88 14.46
C THR A 177 -1.86 10.50 13.56
N LEU A 178 -1.77 11.82 13.39
CA LEU A 178 -2.52 12.59 12.41
C LEU A 178 -1.55 13.58 11.78
N ALA A 179 -1.45 13.57 10.47
CA ALA A 179 -0.55 14.45 9.73
C ALA A 179 -1.21 14.93 8.44
N GLY A 180 -0.97 16.18 8.08
CA GLY A 180 -1.59 16.76 6.88
C GLY A 180 -1.49 18.27 6.82
N TYR A 181 -2.48 18.88 6.17
CA TYR A 181 -2.55 20.30 5.94
C TYR A 181 -3.87 20.87 6.46
N ALA A 182 -3.81 22.10 6.95
CA ALA A 182 -4.98 22.87 7.37
C ALA A 182 -4.92 24.26 6.74
N ASP A 183 -6.04 24.72 6.20
CA ASP A 183 -6.16 26.07 5.69
C ASP A 183 -6.55 27.01 6.83
N THR A 184 -5.74 28.07 7.02
CA THR A 184 -5.94 29.06 8.08
C THR A 184 -6.20 30.44 7.48
N SER A 185 -7.02 31.23 8.14
CA SER A 185 -7.35 32.60 7.68
C SER A 185 -6.16 33.55 7.74
N LYS A 186 -5.19 33.29 8.64
CA LYS A 186 -4.05 34.19 8.88
C LYS A 186 -2.79 33.80 8.15
N HIS A 187 -2.55 32.50 7.97
CA HIS A 187 -1.26 31.98 7.44
C HIS A 187 -1.42 31.15 6.18
N GLY A 188 -2.64 31.09 5.59
CA GLY A 188 -2.92 30.21 4.46
C GLY A 188 -2.82 28.72 4.85
N ARG A 189 -2.38 27.89 3.90
CA ARG A 189 -2.21 26.45 4.15
C ARG A 189 -0.97 26.17 5.00
N VAL A 190 -1.17 25.55 6.13
CA VAL A 190 -0.12 25.12 7.06
C VAL A 190 -0.11 23.60 7.15
N ARG A 191 1.07 23.00 7.33
CA ARG A 191 1.20 21.59 7.65
C ARG A 191 1.14 21.35 9.15
N PHE A 192 0.66 20.20 9.56
CA PHE A 192 0.64 19.79 10.96
C PHE A 192 0.95 18.32 11.14
N VAL A 193 1.53 17.97 12.27
CA VAL A 193 1.81 16.59 12.70
C VAL A 193 1.46 16.48 14.17
N ILE A 194 0.57 15.54 14.49
CA ILE A 194 0.22 15.16 15.85
C ILE A 194 0.59 13.70 16.02
N SER A 195 1.40 13.38 17.01
CA SER A 195 1.76 12.01 17.34
C SER A 195 1.59 11.77 18.82
N LEU A 196 0.74 10.84 19.17
CA LEU A 196 0.44 10.45 20.54
C LEU A 196 0.94 9.03 20.76
N LYS A 197 1.65 8.84 21.86
CA LYS A 197 2.07 7.53 22.35
C LYS A 197 1.42 7.30 23.70
N SER A 198 0.59 6.25 23.83
CA SER A 198 0.11 5.82 25.12
C SER A 198 1.07 4.76 25.68
N ASN A 199 1.48 4.94 26.92
CA ASN A 199 2.08 3.87 27.69
C ASN A 199 0.92 2.94 28.05
N GLY A 200 0.84 1.76 27.40
CA GLY A 200 -0.08 0.69 27.74
C GLY A 200 0.23 0.11 29.10
#